data_9dd10b113715040c4f37824522a04f91
#
_entry.id   9dd10b113715040c4f37824522a04f91
#
_cell.length_a   1.000
_cell.length_b   1.000
_cell.length_c   1.000
_cell.angle_alpha   90.00
_cell.angle_beta   90.00
_cell.angle_gamma   90.00
#
_symmetry.space_group_name_H-M   'P 1'
#
loop_
_entity.id
_entity.type
_entity.pdbx_description
1 polymer ?
#
loop_
_entity_poly.entity_id
_entity_poly.type
_entity_poly.pdbx_seq_one_letter_code
_entity_poly.pdbx_strand_id
1 'polypeptide(L)'
;MLSVEEQLRVITSGTMQIVPLDGLKEKLKKGTPLNIKLGVDPTSPDLHLGHAVPLRKMRQFQDLGHNVTLIIGSGTALIGDPSGRDSTRPPLTAEQVDANAETYVNQAMKILDPERTAVVHNGDWIKPMNLETMLGLMSKFTIARILEREDFSNRYHNQQPI
;
A
#
# COMPACT_ATOMS: atom_id res chain seq x y z
N MET A 1 2.48 -18.57 17.64
CA MET A 1 2.23 -18.49 16.18
C MET A 1 1.97 -19.88 15.62
N LEU A 2 1.13 -19.99 14.59
CA LEU A 2 0.95 -21.23 13.83
C LEU A 2 2.25 -21.67 13.14
N SER A 3 2.32 -22.94 12.70
CA SER A 3 3.44 -23.43 11.88
C SER A 3 3.58 -22.65 10.57
N VAL A 4 4.76 -22.69 9.95
CA VAL A 4 5.00 -21.99 8.67
C VAL A 4 4.04 -22.48 7.58
N GLU A 5 3.76 -23.77 7.54
CA GLU A 5 2.85 -24.40 6.59
C GLU A 5 1.41 -23.94 6.77
N GLU A 6 0.95 -23.85 8.02
CA GLU A 6 -0.40 -23.37 8.35
C GLU A 6 -0.55 -21.89 8.00
N GLN A 7 0.46 -21.06 8.32
CA GLN A 7 0.48 -19.64 7.94
C GLN A 7 0.44 -19.48 6.43
N LEU A 8 1.28 -20.23 5.70
CA LEU A 8 1.30 -20.18 4.23
C LEU A 8 -0.06 -20.54 3.64
N ARG A 9 -0.71 -21.59 4.15
CA ARG A 9 -2.05 -21.99 3.68
C ARG A 9 -3.06 -20.84 3.79
N VAL A 10 -3.05 -20.11 4.91
CA VAL A 10 -3.95 -18.95 5.10
C VAL A 10 -3.55 -17.81 4.18
N ILE A 11 -2.25 -17.47 4.11
CA ILE A 11 -1.76 -16.33 3.35
C ILE A 11 -1.96 -16.52 1.85
N THR A 12 -1.74 -17.73 1.32
CA THR A 12 -1.88 -18.02 -0.12
C THR A 12 -3.33 -18.16 -0.55
N SER A 13 -4.24 -18.43 0.38
CA SER A 13 -5.68 -18.52 0.05
C SER A 13 -6.21 -17.20 -0.49
N GLY A 14 -6.83 -17.26 -1.67
CA GLY A 14 -7.42 -16.09 -2.33
C GLY A 14 -6.39 -15.09 -2.90
N THR A 15 -5.14 -15.50 -3.10
CA THR A 15 -4.12 -14.73 -3.83
C THR A 15 -3.90 -15.32 -5.22
N MET A 16 -3.78 -14.47 -6.23
CA MET A 16 -3.36 -14.91 -7.57
C MET A 16 -1.86 -15.22 -7.61
N GLN A 17 -1.07 -14.38 -6.95
CA GLN A 17 0.38 -14.47 -6.98
C GLN A 17 1.00 -13.91 -5.71
N ILE A 18 2.14 -14.48 -5.29
CA ILE A 18 3.00 -13.97 -4.21
C ILE A 18 4.42 -13.87 -4.78
N VAL A 19 5.00 -12.68 -4.73
CA VAL A 19 6.31 -12.40 -5.34
C VAL A 19 7.29 -11.85 -4.31
N PRO A 20 8.38 -12.54 -4.04
CA PRO A 20 8.62 -13.96 -4.30
C PRO A 20 8.04 -14.84 -3.17
N LEU A 21 7.43 -15.96 -3.52
CA LEU A 21 6.87 -16.90 -2.52
C LEU A 21 7.95 -17.45 -1.59
N ASP A 22 9.12 -17.80 -2.13
CA ASP A 22 10.22 -18.33 -1.30
C ASP A 22 10.77 -17.27 -0.34
N GLY A 23 10.76 -16.00 -0.73
CA GLY A 23 11.11 -14.89 0.18
C GLY A 23 10.13 -14.77 1.34
N LEU A 24 8.85 -15.00 1.12
CA LEU A 24 7.84 -15.06 2.20
C LEU A 24 8.10 -16.25 3.14
N LYS A 25 8.36 -17.44 2.58
CA LYS A 25 8.68 -18.64 3.37
C LYS A 25 9.88 -18.41 4.28
N GLU A 26 10.96 -17.86 3.74
CA GLU A 26 12.18 -17.57 4.51
C GLU A 26 11.93 -16.54 5.64
N LYS A 27 11.08 -15.55 5.39
CA LYS A 27 10.68 -14.59 6.43
C LYS A 27 9.87 -15.27 7.55
N LEU A 28 8.91 -16.13 7.20
CA LEU A 28 8.10 -16.86 8.17
C LEU A 28 8.92 -17.85 9.02
N LYS A 29 9.93 -18.52 8.42
CA LYS A 29 10.85 -19.41 9.14
C LYS A 29 11.63 -18.73 10.26
N LYS A 30 11.81 -17.40 10.21
CA LYS A 30 12.48 -16.64 11.29
C LYS A 30 11.69 -16.64 12.60
N GLY A 31 10.40 -17.00 12.57
CA GLY A 31 9.56 -17.09 13.76
C GLY A 31 9.23 -15.73 14.41
N THR A 32 9.55 -14.62 13.76
CA THR A 32 9.25 -13.27 14.23
C THR A 32 8.05 -12.68 13.49
N PRO A 33 7.23 -11.82 14.13
CA PRO A 33 6.16 -11.13 13.45
C PRO A 33 6.65 -10.36 12.22
N LEU A 34 5.95 -10.50 11.10
CA LEU A 34 6.19 -9.70 9.91
C LEU A 34 5.54 -8.32 10.06
N ASN A 35 6.10 -7.32 9.40
CA ASN A 35 5.48 -5.99 9.26
C ASN A 35 4.78 -5.93 7.90
N ILE A 36 3.47 -5.99 7.93
CA ILE A 36 2.60 -5.98 6.74
C ILE A 36 2.06 -4.57 6.55
N LYS A 37 2.16 -4.04 5.35
CA LYS A 37 1.67 -2.69 5.04
C LYS A 37 0.71 -2.70 3.85
N LEU A 38 -0.25 -1.79 3.89
CA LEU A 38 -1.11 -1.42 2.77
C LEU A 38 -1.16 0.10 2.69
N GLY A 39 -0.85 0.66 1.51
CA GLY A 39 -1.05 2.07 1.21
C GLY A 39 -2.39 2.28 0.51
N VAL A 40 -3.11 3.32 0.91
CA VAL A 40 -4.37 3.74 0.26
C VAL A 40 -4.39 5.26 0.14
N ASP A 41 -4.75 5.75 -1.04
CA ASP A 41 -4.93 7.19 -1.27
C ASP A 41 -6.39 7.56 -1.02
N PRO A 42 -6.68 8.52 -0.12
CA PRO A 42 -8.04 8.91 0.26
C PRO A 42 -8.65 9.81 -0.82
N THR A 43 -8.88 9.25 -2.02
CA THR A 43 -9.35 9.98 -3.21
C THR A 43 -10.88 10.10 -3.30
N SER A 44 -11.60 9.51 -2.38
CA SER A 44 -13.07 9.58 -2.22
C SER A 44 -13.42 9.34 -0.76
N PRO A 45 -14.61 9.75 -0.28
CA PRO A 45 -14.96 9.57 1.14
C PRO A 45 -15.20 8.11 1.53
N ASP A 46 -15.58 7.25 0.59
CA ASP A 46 -16.01 5.90 0.90
C ASP A 46 -15.10 4.80 0.34
N LEU A 47 -14.94 3.76 1.14
CA LEU A 47 -14.36 2.49 0.70
C LEU A 47 -15.46 1.65 0.01
N HIS A 48 -15.08 0.92 -1.03
CA HIS A 48 -15.95 -0.05 -1.70
C HIS A 48 -15.42 -1.48 -1.49
N LEU A 49 -16.17 -2.48 -1.96
CA LEU A 49 -15.82 -3.90 -1.79
C LEU A 49 -14.42 -4.26 -2.32
N GLY A 50 -13.94 -3.56 -3.35
CA GLY A 50 -12.57 -3.75 -3.85
C GLY A 50 -11.49 -3.43 -2.80
N HIS A 51 -11.73 -2.42 -1.96
CA HIS A 51 -10.83 -2.10 -0.84
C HIS A 51 -10.94 -3.13 0.30
N ALA A 52 -12.11 -3.75 0.47
CA ALA A 52 -12.29 -4.76 1.51
C ALA A 52 -11.42 -6.01 1.27
N VAL A 53 -11.10 -6.35 0.02
CA VAL A 53 -10.28 -7.52 -0.32
C VAL A 53 -8.87 -7.44 0.31
N PRO A 54 -8.05 -6.41 0.04
CA PRO A 54 -6.73 -6.28 0.67
C PRO A 54 -6.84 -6.05 2.18
N LEU A 55 -7.85 -5.33 2.69
CA LEU A 55 -8.06 -5.16 4.13
C LEU A 55 -8.33 -6.50 4.84
N ARG A 56 -9.14 -7.38 4.25
CA ARG A 56 -9.34 -8.73 4.78
C ARG A 56 -8.06 -9.56 4.75
N LYS A 57 -7.22 -9.40 3.75
CA LYS A 57 -5.91 -10.05 3.72
C LYS A 57 -5.02 -9.54 4.85
N MET A 58 -4.99 -8.23 5.12
CA MET A 58 -4.28 -7.67 6.26
C MET A 58 -4.82 -8.22 7.59
N ARG A 59 -6.15 -8.36 7.72
CA ARG A 59 -6.78 -8.96 8.91
C ARG A 59 -6.31 -10.41 9.11
N GLN A 60 -6.18 -11.20 8.06
CA GLN A 60 -5.62 -12.55 8.15
C GLN A 60 -4.19 -12.55 8.73
N PHE A 61 -3.36 -11.59 8.34
CA PHE A 61 -2.03 -11.43 8.92
C PHE A 61 -2.08 -11.03 10.40
N GLN A 62 -3.01 -10.16 10.81
CA GLN A 62 -3.22 -9.85 12.23
C GLN A 62 -3.61 -11.10 13.02
N ASP A 63 -4.56 -11.89 12.50
CA ASP A 63 -5.03 -13.12 13.14
C ASP A 63 -3.91 -14.16 13.30
N LEU A 64 -2.93 -14.14 12.39
CA LEU A 64 -1.70 -14.95 12.46
C LEU A 64 -0.64 -14.40 13.44
N GLY A 65 -0.84 -13.21 14.00
CA GLY A 65 0.08 -12.59 14.95
C GLY A 65 1.12 -11.66 14.34
N HIS A 66 0.91 -11.21 13.10
CA HIS A 66 1.80 -10.24 12.44
C HIS A 66 1.37 -8.79 12.71
N ASN A 67 2.32 -7.85 12.56
CA ASN A 67 2.08 -6.42 12.69
C ASN A 67 1.47 -5.86 11.40
N VAL A 68 0.45 -5.02 11.53
CA VAL A 68 -0.23 -4.41 10.39
C VAL A 68 -0.14 -2.89 10.45
N THR A 69 0.20 -2.28 9.34
CA THR A 69 0.27 -0.83 9.16
C THR A 69 -0.58 -0.39 7.97
N LEU A 70 -1.57 0.45 8.22
CA LEU A 70 -2.33 1.14 7.20
C LEU A 70 -1.66 2.49 6.91
N ILE A 71 -1.20 2.69 5.68
CA ILE A 71 -0.55 3.92 5.24
C ILE A 71 -1.58 4.76 4.48
N ILE A 72 -1.90 5.92 5.00
CA ILE A 72 -2.76 6.89 4.33
C ILE A 72 -1.91 7.77 3.42
N GLY A 73 -2.29 7.82 2.15
CA GLY A 73 -1.61 8.60 1.11
C GLY A 73 -1.89 10.10 1.18
N SER A 74 -1.68 10.74 2.35
CA SER A 74 -1.95 12.16 2.55
C SER A 74 -1.01 13.09 1.77
N GLY A 75 0.15 12.61 1.37
CA GLY A 75 1.07 13.32 0.49
C GLY A 75 0.84 12.99 -0.99
N THR A 76 0.65 11.71 -1.32
CA THR A 76 0.48 11.24 -2.70
C THR A 76 -0.87 11.62 -3.29
N ALA A 77 -1.95 11.67 -2.50
CA ALA A 77 -3.27 12.09 -2.97
C ALA A 77 -3.31 13.54 -3.46
N LEU A 78 -2.43 14.40 -2.95
CA LEU A 78 -2.31 15.79 -3.42
C LEU A 78 -1.63 15.91 -4.80
N ILE A 79 -0.84 14.91 -5.19
CA ILE A 79 -0.14 14.87 -6.47
C ILE A 79 -1.07 14.37 -7.58
N GLY A 80 -2.03 13.51 -7.23
CA GLY A 80 -2.95 12.92 -8.19
C GLY A 80 -2.29 11.77 -8.96
N ASP A 81 -2.07 10.63 -8.31
CA ASP A 81 -1.52 9.44 -8.97
C ASP A 81 -2.45 8.97 -10.11
N PRO A 82 -1.97 8.96 -11.36
CA PRO A 82 -2.73 8.52 -12.53
C PRO A 82 -2.76 6.99 -12.69
N SER A 83 -2.14 6.21 -11.80
CA SER A 83 -2.06 4.74 -11.90
C SER A 83 -3.45 4.10 -12.05
N GLY A 84 -3.58 3.24 -13.07
CA GLY A 84 -4.81 2.48 -13.33
C GLY A 84 -5.97 3.28 -13.94
N ARG A 85 -5.73 4.49 -14.49
CA ARG A 85 -6.78 5.31 -15.15
C ARG A 85 -6.28 6.02 -16.39
N ASP A 86 -7.18 6.26 -17.33
CA ASP A 86 -6.89 6.94 -18.60
C ASP A 86 -6.82 8.49 -18.47
N SER A 87 -7.21 9.05 -17.31
CA SER A 87 -7.20 10.50 -17.08
C SER A 87 -6.69 10.87 -15.67
N THR A 88 -5.97 11.97 -15.58
CA THR A 88 -5.57 12.57 -14.31
C THR A 88 -6.80 13.08 -13.56
N ARG A 89 -6.92 12.72 -12.27
CA ARG A 89 -7.94 13.32 -11.39
C ARG A 89 -7.57 14.78 -11.12
N PRO A 90 -8.57 15.68 -10.97
CA PRO A 90 -8.31 16.97 -10.37
C PRO A 90 -7.62 16.78 -9.01
N PRO A 91 -6.57 17.53 -8.71
CA PRO A 91 -5.92 17.46 -7.39
C PRO A 91 -6.95 17.83 -6.31
N LEU A 92 -6.96 17.02 -5.23
CA LEU A 92 -7.76 17.33 -4.05
C LEU A 92 -7.09 18.41 -3.21
N THR A 93 -7.89 19.20 -2.47
CA THR A 93 -7.33 20.08 -1.45
C THR A 93 -6.85 19.28 -0.24
N ALA A 94 -5.96 19.86 0.57
CA ALA A 94 -5.46 19.22 1.78
C ALA A 94 -6.61 18.87 2.74
N GLU A 95 -7.59 19.77 2.89
CA GLU A 95 -8.77 19.59 3.75
C GLU A 95 -9.64 18.42 3.26
N GLN A 96 -9.80 18.27 1.95
CA GLN A 96 -10.53 17.14 1.37
C GLN A 96 -9.79 15.81 1.60
N VAL A 97 -8.47 15.81 1.46
CA VAL A 97 -7.64 14.62 1.73
C VAL A 97 -7.74 14.23 3.19
N ASP A 98 -7.66 15.19 4.12
CA ASP A 98 -7.73 14.92 5.56
C ASP A 98 -9.12 14.40 5.96
N ALA A 99 -10.20 15.00 5.46
CA ALA A 99 -11.57 14.54 5.72
C ALA A 99 -11.80 13.12 5.16
N ASN A 100 -11.35 12.83 3.95
CA ASN A 100 -11.44 11.50 3.38
C ASN A 100 -10.58 10.48 4.13
N ALA A 101 -9.39 10.87 4.60
CA ALA A 101 -8.50 10.01 5.38
C ALA A 101 -9.17 9.52 6.67
N GLU A 102 -9.85 10.41 7.38
CA GLU A 102 -10.60 10.06 8.59
C GLU A 102 -11.68 9.01 8.30
N THR A 103 -12.48 9.22 7.24
CA THR A 103 -13.52 8.26 6.87
C THR A 103 -12.93 6.91 6.44
N TYR A 104 -11.78 6.90 5.72
CA TYR A 104 -11.08 5.68 5.32
C TYR A 104 -10.62 4.88 6.53
N VAL A 105 -9.99 5.53 7.50
CA VAL A 105 -9.54 4.88 8.73
C VAL A 105 -10.74 4.27 9.48
N ASN A 106 -11.80 5.07 9.69
CA ASN A 106 -12.99 4.61 10.40
C ASN A 106 -13.66 3.40 9.71
N GLN A 107 -13.69 3.38 8.38
CA GLN A 107 -14.25 2.25 7.63
C GLN A 107 -13.31 1.04 7.62
N ALA A 108 -11.99 1.24 7.49
CA ALA A 108 -11.00 0.15 7.53
C ALA A 108 -11.00 -0.56 8.88
N MET A 109 -11.20 0.16 9.99
CA MET A 109 -11.25 -0.42 11.35
C MET A 109 -12.50 -1.27 11.61
N LYS A 110 -13.48 -1.27 10.71
CA LYS A 110 -14.58 -2.27 10.74
C LYS A 110 -14.11 -3.68 10.32
N ILE A 111 -12.97 -3.77 9.64
CA ILE A 111 -12.37 -5.03 9.18
C ILE A 111 -11.11 -5.37 9.99
N LEU A 112 -10.25 -4.37 10.17
CA LEU A 112 -9.00 -4.49 10.93
C LEU A 112 -9.26 -4.37 12.43
N ASP A 113 -8.37 -4.96 13.22
CA ASP A 113 -8.34 -4.77 14.66
C ASP A 113 -7.69 -3.41 14.96
N PRO A 114 -8.41 -2.44 15.52
CA PRO A 114 -7.88 -1.10 15.75
C PRO A 114 -6.75 -1.06 16.78
N GLU A 115 -6.75 -1.96 17.78
CA GLU A 115 -5.69 -2.02 18.80
C GLU A 115 -4.37 -2.60 18.24
N ARG A 116 -4.45 -3.28 17.10
CA ARG A 116 -3.32 -3.97 16.45
C ARG A 116 -2.98 -3.40 15.08
N THR A 117 -3.53 -2.24 14.73
CA THR A 117 -3.27 -1.56 13.46
C THR A 117 -2.57 -0.23 13.73
N ALA A 118 -1.34 -0.10 13.21
CA ALA A 118 -0.70 1.20 13.13
C ALA A 118 -1.28 1.98 11.94
N VAL A 119 -1.69 3.22 12.15
CA VAL A 119 -2.08 4.14 11.07
C VAL A 119 -1.00 5.20 10.94
N VAL A 120 -0.48 5.40 9.73
CA VAL A 120 0.55 6.39 9.43
C VAL A 120 0.18 7.17 8.16
N HIS A 121 0.62 8.40 8.07
CA HIS A 121 0.39 9.28 6.92
C HIS A 121 1.68 9.45 6.13
N ASN A 122 1.66 9.13 4.82
CA ASN A 122 2.88 9.25 4.02
C ASN A 122 3.32 10.72 3.82
N GLY A 123 2.43 11.69 3.99
CA GLY A 123 2.78 13.10 4.01
C GLY A 123 3.82 13.46 5.07
N ASP A 124 3.90 12.72 6.18
CA ASP A 124 4.84 12.97 7.27
C ASP A 124 6.31 12.83 6.84
N TRP A 125 6.58 11.97 5.88
CA TRP A 125 7.94 11.80 5.33
C TRP A 125 8.12 12.34 3.91
N ILE A 126 7.04 12.49 3.12
CA ILE A 126 7.13 13.02 1.76
C ILE A 126 7.25 14.54 1.77
N LYS A 127 6.41 15.25 2.56
CA LYS A 127 6.40 16.72 2.61
C LYS A 127 7.75 17.35 3.01
N PRO A 128 8.49 16.82 4.00
CA PRO A 128 9.79 17.36 4.38
C PRO A 128 10.94 16.96 3.44
N MET A 129 10.73 16.09 2.45
CA MET A 129 11.79 15.71 1.52
C MET A 129 12.26 16.91 0.70
N ASN A 130 13.53 17.21 0.79
CA ASN A 130 14.18 18.22 -0.05
C ASN A 130 14.69 17.59 -1.36
N LEU A 131 15.16 18.43 -2.28
CA LEU A 131 15.66 17.99 -3.58
C LEU A 131 16.82 16.98 -3.46
N GLU A 132 17.74 17.19 -2.52
CA GLU A 132 18.88 16.28 -2.30
C GLU A 132 18.41 14.89 -1.89
N THR A 133 17.47 14.81 -0.94
CA THR A 133 16.87 13.55 -0.50
C THR A 133 16.15 12.84 -1.67
N MET A 134 15.40 13.60 -2.47
CA MET A 134 14.70 13.04 -3.64
C MET A 134 15.68 12.51 -4.69
N LEU A 135 16.72 13.25 -5.03
CA LEU A 135 17.77 12.80 -5.97
C LEU A 135 18.49 11.55 -5.43
N GLY A 136 18.79 11.53 -4.13
CA GLY A 136 19.40 10.37 -3.46
C GLY A 136 18.50 9.14 -3.49
N LEU A 137 17.17 9.31 -3.41
CA LEU A 137 16.21 8.22 -3.58
C LEU A 137 16.14 7.75 -5.03
N MET A 138 16.00 8.67 -5.98
CA MET A 138 15.89 8.38 -7.41
C MET A 138 17.13 7.67 -7.95
N SER A 139 18.33 8.02 -7.47
CA SER A 139 19.60 7.38 -7.90
C SER A 139 19.68 5.88 -7.57
N LYS A 140 18.81 5.37 -6.69
CA LYS A 140 18.76 3.95 -6.32
C LYS A 140 17.92 3.11 -7.28
N PHE A 141 17.22 3.74 -8.20
CA PHE A 141 16.36 3.07 -9.18
C PHE A 141 16.84 3.33 -10.59
N THR A 142 16.76 2.33 -11.45
CA THR A 142 16.98 2.49 -12.89
C THR A 142 15.64 2.62 -13.60
N ILE A 143 15.63 3.30 -14.74
CA ILE A 143 14.44 3.39 -15.61
C ILE A 143 13.96 1.99 -15.99
N ALA A 144 14.89 1.07 -16.31
CA ALA A 144 14.56 -0.32 -16.63
C ALA A 144 13.76 -0.98 -15.50
N ARG A 145 14.15 -0.76 -14.23
CA ARG A 145 13.46 -1.31 -13.07
C ARG A 145 12.06 -0.72 -12.87
N ILE A 146 11.90 0.56 -13.17
CA ILE A 146 10.58 1.23 -13.10
C ILE A 146 9.65 0.65 -14.18
N LEU A 147 10.15 0.43 -15.38
CA LEU A 147 9.38 -0.10 -16.52
C LEU A 147 9.04 -1.60 -16.41
N GLU A 148 9.52 -2.32 -15.40
CA GLU A 148 9.04 -3.68 -15.10
C GLU A 148 7.57 -3.68 -14.61
N ARG A 149 7.08 -2.57 -14.10
CA ARG A 149 5.66 -2.41 -13.78
C ARG A 149 4.87 -2.18 -15.06
N GLU A 150 3.83 -2.98 -15.26
CA GLU A 150 3.02 -2.97 -16.48
C GLU A 150 2.38 -1.59 -16.75
N ASP A 151 1.89 -0.90 -15.71
CA ASP A 151 1.29 0.43 -15.85
C ASP A 151 2.30 1.48 -16.35
N PHE A 152 3.53 1.48 -15.83
CA PHE A 152 4.58 2.38 -16.32
C PHE A 152 5.08 1.98 -17.71
N SER A 153 5.21 0.70 -18.01
CA SER A 153 5.56 0.21 -19.32
C SER A 153 4.54 0.65 -20.39
N ASN A 154 3.25 0.49 -20.09
CA ASN A 154 2.17 0.90 -20.97
C ASN A 154 2.20 2.42 -21.24
N ARG A 155 2.38 3.23 -20.19
CA ARG A 155 2.52 4.70 -20.33
C ARG A 155 3.72 5.09 -21.17
N TYR A 156 4.87 4.44 -20.95
CA TYR A 156 6.07 4.67 -21.74
C TYR A 156 5.84 4.40 -23.23
N HIS A 157 5.25 3.24 -23.58
CA HIS A 157 4.97 2.90 -24.98
C HIS A 157 3.92 3.79 -25.64
N ASN A 158 2.96 4.30 -24.86
CA ASN A 158 1.94 5.22 -25.30
C ASN A 158 2.36 6.69 -25.23
N GLN A 159 3.63 6.99 -24.90
CA GLN A 159 4.17 8.35 -24.75
C GLN A 159 3.38 9.21 -23.77
N GLN A 160 2.86 8.60 -22.72
CA GLN A 160 2.17 9.26 -21.61
C GLN A 160 3.14 9.57 -20.47
N PRO A 161 2.87 10.60 -19.65
CA PRO A 161 3.67 10.87 -18.45
C PRO A 161 3.71 9.65 -17.52
N ILE A 162 4.89 9.39 -16.96
CA ILE A 162 5.14 8.29 -16.02
C ILE A 162 5.01 8.81 -14.59
#